data_77d5f147171ed41d0bed9401909a6556
#
_entry.id   77d5f147171ed41d0bed9401909a6556
#
_cell.length_a   1.000
_cell.length_b   1.000
_cell.length_c   1.000
_cell.angle_alpha   90.00
_cell.angle_beta   90.00
_cell.angle_gamma   90.00
#
_symmetry.space_group_name_H-M   'P 1'
#
loop_
_entity.id
_entity.type
_entity.pdbx_description
1 polymer ?
#
loop_
_entity_poly.entity_id
_entity_poly.type
_entity_poly.pdbx_seq_one_letter_code
_entity_poly.pdbx_strand_id
1 'polypeptide(L)'
;MNRKVLRTMGSAFALAAATLATVTAPGVVAHADPVTPVANLDVNRYLGTWYQLAAVPQYFNLVCARDTRADYTLDAQGDVVVHNSCTTWSGGPNDIQGTATIVDPATRAQLHVSFPGVPTQDARYGPANYIVTALGADYSWALVTDPNRLSGFVLSRTPALEPGEWDRVRAAITAAGENPCWYLTSPTTGGSETITPLCTA
;
A
#
# COMPACT_ATOMS: atom_id res chain seq x y z
N MET A 1 -36.20 68.53 -69.07
CA MET A 1 -34.91 67.81 -69.11
C MET A 1 -34.59 67.47 -67.63
N ASN A 2 -34.94 66.26 -67.19
CA ASN A 2 -34.83 65.79 -65.77
C ASN A 2 -33.59 64.92 -65.60
N ARG A 3 -32.67 65.40 -64.79
CA ARG A 3 -31.53 64.57 -64.31
C ARG A 3 -31.93 63.84 -63.02
N LYS A 4 -32.02 62.50 -63.07
CA LYS A 4 -32.18 61.66 -61.92
C LYS A 4 -30.81 61.51 -61.24
N VAL A 5 -30.75 61.85 -59.96
CA VAL A 5 -29.58 61.60 -59.08
C VAL A 5 -29.77 60.24 -58.46
N LEU A 6 -28.84 59.35 -58.74
CA LEU A 6 -28.79 58.01 -58.15
C LEU A 6 -28.04 58.10 -56.81
N ARG A 7 -28.74 57.79 -55.69
CA ARG A 7 -28.11 57.66 -54.34
C ARG A 7 -27.67 56.22 -54.16
N THR A 8 -26.38 55.99 -54.03
CA THR A 8 -25.79 54.74 -53.63
C THR A 8 -25.81 54.65 -52.12
N MET A 9 -26.54 53.66 -51.59
CA MET A 9 -26.49 53.27 -50.18
C MET A 9 -25.31 52.32 -49.97
N GLY A 10 -24.29 52.80 -49.27
CA GLY A 10 -23.20 51.96 -48.79
C GLY A 10 -23.60 51.23 -47.50
N SER A 11 -23.70 49.90 -47.54
CA SER A 11 -23.89 49.07 -46.37
C SER A 11 -22.54 48.81 -45.71
N ALA A 12 -22.35 49.32 -44.47
CA ALA A 12 -21.20 49.00 -43.64
C ALA A 12 -21.46 47.67 -42.90
N PHE A 13 -20.74 46.65 -43.25
CA PHE A 13 -20.72 45.40 -42.44
C PHE A 13 -19.76 45.59 -41.28
N ALA A 14 -20.29 45.63 -40.04
CA ALA A 14 -19.50 45.57 -38.84
C ALA A 14 -19.19 44.10 -38.54
N LEU A 15 -17.93 43.70 -38.68
CA LEU A 15 -17.45 42.41 -38.17
C LEU A 15 -17.30 42.48 -36.63
N ALA A 16 -18.17 41.82 -35.91
CA ALA A 16 -17.98 41.57 -34.46
C ALA A 16 -17.00 40.41 -34.27
N ALA A 17 -15.79 40.70 -33.84
CA ALA A 17 -14.82 39.70 -33.44
C ALA A 17 -15.19 39.18 -32.02
N ALA A 18 -15.75 37.98 -31.94
CA ALA A 18 -15.97 37.31 -30.68
C ALA A 18 -14.65 36.67 -30.19
N THR A 19 -14.02 37.28 -29.18
CA THR A 19 -12.89 36.69 -28.48
C THR A 19 -13.39 35.62 -27.55
N LEU A 20 -13.14 34.33 -27.88
CA LEU A 20 -13.31 33.22 -26.92
C LEU A 20 -12.19 33.34 -25.88
N ALA A 21 -12.54 33.75 -24.67
CA ALA A 21 -11.67 33.61 -23.51
C ALA A 21 -11.69 32.17 -23.08
N THR A 22 -10.61 31.40 -23.32
CA THR A 22 -10.40 30.07 -22.75
C THR A 22 -10.06 30.22 -21.27
N VAL A 23 -11.04 29.98 -20.42
CA VAL A 23 -10.80 29.84 -18.97
C VAL A 23 -10.11 28.51 -18.73
N THR A 24 -8.78 28.52 -18.61
CA THR A 24 -8.02 27.37 -18.08
C THR A 24 -8.26 27.30 -16.60
N ALA A 25 -9.15 26.43 -16.15
CA ALA A 25 -9.26 26.09 -14.74
C ALA A 25 -7.94 25.47 -14.28
N PRO A 26 -7.34 25.91 -13.13
CA PRO A 26 -6.18 25.23 -12.58
C PRO A 26 -6.58 23.79 -12.29
N GLY A 27 -5.86 22.84 -12.88
CA GLY A 27 -6.06 21.42 -12.61
C GLY A 27 -5.82 21.18 -11.13
N VAL A 28 -6.86 20.77 -10.41
CA VAL A 28 -6.73 20.28 -9.04
C VAL A 28 -5.99 18.94 -9.13
N VAL A 29 -4.72 18.92 -8.77
CA VAL A 29 -3.97 17.66 -8.62
C VAL A 29 -4.59 16.97 -7.40
N ALA A 30 -5.39 15.95 -7.63
CA ALA A 30 -5.91 15.10 -6.56
C ALA A 30 -4.72 14.37 -5.94
N HIS A 31 -4.26 14.83 -4.78
CA HIS A 31 -3.35 14.05 -3.95
C HIS A 31 -4.20 12.94 -3.31
N ALA A 32 -3.73 11.69 -3.43
CA ALA A 32 -4.33 10.62 -2.66
C ALA A 32 -4.18 10.93 -1.16
N ASP A 33 -5.24 10.72 -0.39
CA ASP A 33 -5.20 10.92 1.06
C ASP A 33 -4.07 10.06 1.67
N PRO A 34 -3.37 10.59 2.68
CA PRO A 34 -2.35 9.81 3.39
C PRO A 34 -2.91 8.50 3.92
N VAL A 35 -2.07 7.47 3.96
CA VAL A 35 -2.45 6.19 4.57
C VAL A 35 -2.72 6.39 6.06
N THR A 36 -3.90 5.98 6.52
CA THR A 36 -4.29 6.11 7.92
C THR A 36 -3.82 4.89 8.71
N PRO A 37 -2.94 5.05 9.72
CA PRO A 37 -2.53 3.97 10.60
C PRO A 37 -3.64 3.61 11.60
N VAL A 38 -3.54 2.44 12.26
CA VAL A 38 -4.33 2.17 13.46
C VAL A 38 -4.02 3.21 14.54
N ALA A 39 -5.01 3.59 15.33
CA ALA A 39 -4.91 4.70 16.29
C ALA A 39 -3.85 4.48 17.38
N ASN A 40 -3.60 3.24 17.76
CA ASN A 40 -2.57 2.86 18.74
C ASN A 40 -2.15 1.41 18.54
N LEU A 41 -0.87 1.21 18.21
CA LEU A 41 -0.27 -0.13 18.11
C LEU A 41 0.41 -0.47 19.43
N ASP A 42 -0.07 -1.53 20.10
CA ASP A 42 0.69 -2.15 21.19
C ASP A 42 1.81 -2.99 20.58
N VAL A 43 3.02 -2.44 20.60
CA VAL A 43 4.20 -3.10 20.03
C VAL A 43 4.47 -4.45 20.69
N ASN A 44 4.27 -4.59 22.00
CA ASN A 44 4.53 -5.84 22.68
C ASN A 44 3.56 -6.96 22.21
N ARG A 45 2.30 -6.61 21.93
CA ARG A 45 1.34 -7.54 21.34
C ARG A 45 1.64 -7.83 19.87
N TYR A 46 2.36 -6.91 19.19
CA TYR A 46 2.73 -7.06 17.78
C TYR A 46 3.99 -7.93 17.58
N LEU A 47 4.79 -8.15 18.63
CA LEU A 47 5.97 -9.05 18.59
C LEU A 47 5.57 -10.51 18.33
N GLY A 48 6.57 -11.34 18.04
CA GLY A 48 6.44 -12.78 17.78
C GLY A 48 6.22 -13.08 16.30
N THR A 49 5.72 -14.26 16.00
CA THR A 49 5.60 -14.81 14.66
C THR A 49 4.34 -14.32 13.94
N TRP A 50 4.52 -13.97 12.67
CA TRP A 50 3.47 -13.63 11.72
C TRP A 50 3.67 -14.39 10.42
N TYR A 51 2.65 -15.12 9.96
CA TYR A 51 2.59 -15.75 8.65
C TYR A 51 2.08 -14.72 7.63
N GLN A 52 2.74 -14.60 6.47
CA GLN A 52 2.22 -13.82 5.35
C GLN A 52 1.20 -14.67 4.61
N LEU A 53 -0.08 -14.32 4.68
CA LEU A 53 -1.14 -15.07 3.99
C LEU A 53 -1.51 -14.49 2.63
N ALA A 54 -1.23 -13.20 2.41
CA ALA A 54 -1.34 -12.56 1.11
C ALA A 54 -0.41 -11.32 1.05
N ALA A 55 0.00 -10.94 -0.14
CA ALA A 55 0.81 -9.75 -0.36
C ALA A 55 0.59 -9.14 -1.75
N VAL A 56 0.81 -7.83 -1.87
CA VAL A 56 1.09 -7.21 -3.16
C VAL A 56 2.48 -7.68 -3.61
N PRO A 57 2.61 -8.35 -4.77
CA PRO A 57 3.87 -8.97 -5.19
C PRO A 57 5.02 -7.98 -5.28
N GLN A 58 6.14 -8.33 -4.65
CA GLN A 58 7.39 -7.61 -4.70
C GLN A 58 8.50 -8.54 -5.22
N TYR A 59 9.62 -7.97 -5.69
CA TYR A 59 10.73 -8.74 -6.24
C TYR A 59 11.26 -9.83 -5.29
N PHE A 60 11.25 -9.58 -3.99
CA PHE A 60 11.70 -10.55 -2.97
C PHE A 60 10.72 -11.72 -2.80
N ASN A 61 9.43 -11.55 -3.13
CA ASN A 61 8.49 -12.67 -3.11
C ASN A 61 8.79 -13.71 -4.19
N LEU A 62 9.52 -13.35 -5.26
CA LEU A 62 9.88 -14.28 -6.34
C LEU A 62 10.80 -15.42 -5.87
N VAL A 63 11.55 -15.23 -4.79
CA VAL A 63 12.43 -16.24 -4.20
C VAL A 63 11.66 -17.25 -3.37
N CYS A 64 10.55 -16.82 -2.76
CA CYS A 64 9.77 -17.59 -1.80
C CYS A 64 8.70 -18.41 -2.50
N ALA A 65 8.75 -19.73 -2.35
CA ALA A 65 7.72 -20.64 -2.84
C ALA A 65 6.57 -20.76 -1.85
N ARG A 66 6.86 -20.77 -0.53
CA ARG A 66 5.89 -20.96 0.54
C ARG A 66 6.43 -20.56 1.90
N ASP A 67 5.54 -20.56 2.90
CA ASP A 67 5.83 -20.38 4.32
C ASP A 67 6.56 -19.06 4.62
N THR A 68 6.22 -18.00 3.90
CA THR A 68 6.75 -16.66 4.18
C THR A 68 6.22 -16.19 5.53
N ARG A 69 7.16 -15.81 6.41
CA ARG A 69 6.83 -15.33 7.75
C ARG A 69 7.80 -14.26 8.21
N ALA A 70 7.38 -13.49 9.21
CA ALA A 70 8.20 -12.55 9.96
C ALA A 70 8.17 -12.91 11.45
N ASP A 71 9.34 -12.91 12.07
CA ASP A 71 9.50 -13.04 13.51
C ASP A 71 10.02 -11.71 14.07
N TYR A 72 9.24 -11.07 14.95
CA TYR A 72 9.55 -9.77 15.54
C TYR A 72 9.96 -9.92 17.00
N THR A 73 11.12 -9.35 17.36
CA THR A 73 11.63 -9.25 18.74
C THR A 73 12.09 -7.83 19.03
N LEU A 74 12.45 -7.51 20.26
CA LEU A 74 13.06 -6.23 20.60
C LEU A 74 14.57 -6.38 20.77
N ASP A 75 15.32 -5.38 20.30
CA ASP A 75 16.73 -5.23 20.66
C ASP A 75 16.89 -4.49 22.01
N ALA A 76 18.14 -4.35 22.46
CA ALA A 76 18.46 -3.66 23.70
C ALA A 76 18.13 -2.14 23.68
N GLN A 77 17.93 -1.57 22.51
CA GLN A 77 17.55 -0.17 22.30
C GLN A 77 16.03 0.02 22.26
N GLY A 78 15.26 -1.08 22.20
CA GLY A 78 13.81 -1.08 22.09
C GLY A 78 13.29 -0.97 20.65
N ASP A 79 14.18 -1.07 19.63
CA ASP A 79 13.78 -1.18 18.24
C ASP A 79 13.34 -2.62 17.93
N VAL A 80 12.48 -2.79 16.94
CA VAL A 80 11.99 -4.11 16.53
C VAL A 80 13.01 -4.78 15.62
N VAL A 81 13.57 -5.89 16.03
CA VAL A 81 14.34 -6.79 15.15
C VAL A 81 13.36 -7.53 14.28
N VAL A 82 13.59 -7.50 12.97
CA VAL A 82 12.79 -8.15 11.95
C VAL A 82 13.58 -9.33 11.39
N HIS A 83 13.07 -10.54 11.52
CA HIS A 83 13.61 -11.71 10.87
C HIS A 83 12.56 -12.28 9.92
N ASN A 84 12.74 -12.05 8.63
CA ASN A 84 11.86 -12.59 7.59
C ASN A 84 12.46 -13.88 7.06
N SER A 85 11.62 -14.89 6.84
CA SER A 85 12.04 -16.18 6.30
C SER A 85 10.98 -16.80 5.40
N CYS A 86 11.41 -17.69 4.50
CA CYS A 86 10.52 -18.49 3.66
C CYS A 86 11.22 -19.78 3.18
N THR A 87 10.45 -20.68 2.58
CA THR A 87 10.97 -21.80 1.81
C THR A 87 11.06 -21.43 0.34
N THR A 88 12.21 -21.63 -0.27
CA THR A 88 12.47 -21.33 -1.70
C THR A 88 11.87 -22.38 -2.62
N TRP A 89 11.85 -22.11 -3.92
CA TRP A 89 11.43 -23.07 -4.96
C TRP A 89 12.30 -24.32 -5.03
N SER A 90 13.54 -24.27 -4.55
CA SER A 90 14.42 -25.45 -4.42
C SER A 90 14.20 -26.24 -3.13
N GLY A 91 13.28 -25.80 -2.27
CA GLY A 91 12.98 -26.44 -0.96
C GLY A 91 13.90 -26.03 0.18
N GLY A 92 14.92 -25.22 -0.08
CA GLY A 92 15.81 -24.70 0.97
C GLY A 92 15.24 -23.47 1.68
N PRO A 93 15.78 -23.11 2.85
CA PRO A 93 15.40 -21.86 3.54
C PRO A 93 15.99 -20.63 2.82
N ASN A 94 15.30 -19.51 2.94
CA ASN A 94 15.81 -18.18 2.66
C ASN A 94 15.40 -17.27 3.80
N ASP A 95 16.30 -16.44 4.30
CA ASP A 95 16.02 -15.51 5.38
C ASP A 95 16.80 -14.21 5.25
N ILE A 96 16.28 -13.17 5.90
CA ILE A 96 16.91 -11.86 6.01
C ILE A 96 16.59 -11.24 7.36
N GLN A 97 17.57 -10.57 7.95
CA GLN A 97 17.40 -9.86 9.21
C GLN A 97 17.52 -8.35 9.00
N GLY A 98 16.64 -7.60 9.64
CA GLY A 98 16.60 -6.15 9.59
C GLY A 98 16.12 -5.54 10.90
N THR A 99 15.82 -4.25 10.84
CA THR A 99 15.32 -3.50 12.00
C THR A 99 14.14 -2.65 11.57
N ALA A 100 13.13 -2.53 12.44
CA ALA A 100 12.04 -1.57 12.29
C ALA A 100 12.08 -0.55 13.44
N THR A 101 12.21 0.73 13.07
CA THR A 101 12.20 1.85 14.02
C THR A 101 10.85 2.57 13.99
N ILE A 102 10.33 2.98 15.14
CA ILE A 102 9.06 3.71 15.22
C ILE A 102 9.28 5.14 14.73
N VAL A 103 8.54 5.54 13.69
CA VAL A 103 8.60 6.89 13.10
C VAL A 103 7.53 7.79 13.73
N ASP A 104 6.36 7.26 14.02
CA ASP A 104 5.27 7.98 14.66
C ASP A 104 5.06 7.50 16.10
N PRO A 105 5.54 8.26 17.10
CA PRO A 105 5.39 7.88 18.50
C PRO A 105 3.95 7.99 19.01
N ALA A 106 3.06 8.71 18.33
CA ALA A 106 1.68 8.88 18.75
C ALA A 106 0.85 7.61 18.56
N THR A 107 0.89 7.03 17.37
CA THR A 107 0.18 5.78 17.06
C THR A 107 1.07 4.54 17.23
N ARG A 108 2.39 4.70 17.10
CA ARG A 108 3.40 3.63 17.02
C ARG A 108 3.18 2.63 15.88
N ALA A 109 2.27 2.96 14.95
CA ALA A 109 1.85 2.10 13.85
C ALA A 109 2.53 2.45 12.51
N GLN A 110 3.40 3.47 12.50
CA GLN A 110 4.20 3.85 11.35
C GLN A 110 5.67 3.61 11.68
N LEU A 111 6.29 2.68 10.96
CA LEU A 111 7.66 2.25 11.19
C LEU A 111 8.50 2.44 9.92
N HIS A 112 9.80 2.59 10.13
CA HIS A 112 10.80 2.49 9.08
C HIS A 112 11.52 1.14 9.21
N VAL A 113 11.34 0.28 8.20
CA VAL A 113 11.97 -1.03 8.13
C VAL A 113 13.20 -0.93 7.23
N SER A 114 14.33 -1.41 7.72
CA SER A 114 15.61 -1.45 7.01
C SER A 114 16.23 -2.83 7.04
N PHE A 115 16.94 -3.17 5.94
CA PHE A 115 17.69 -4.41 5.83
C PHE A 115 19.11 -4.07 5.36
N PRO A 116 20.14 -4.29 6.18
CA PRO A 116 21.53 -3.98 5.83
C PRO A 116 21.95 -4.64 4.50
N GLY A 117 22.56 -3.85 3.60
CA GLY A 117 23.00 -4.31 2.29
C GLY A 117 21.90 -4.44 1.23
N VAL A 118 20.64 -4.15 1.55
CA VAL A 118 19.56 -4.12 0.56
C VAL A 118 19.46 -2.71 -0.04
N PRO A 119 19.69 -2.53 -1.35
CA PRO A 119 19.53 -1.23 -1.99
C PRO A 119 18.18 -0.60 -1.67
N THR A 120 18.16 0.70 -1.37
CA THR A 120 16.96 1.49 -0.98
C THR A 120 16.39 1.18 0.42
N GLN A 121 16.84 0.13 1.11
CA GLN A 121 16.40 -0.24 2.46
C GLN A 121 17.56 -0.41 3.44
N ASP A 122 18.76 0.04 3.10
CA ASP A 122 19.99 -0.11 3.93
C ASP A 122 20.05 0.89 5.10
N ALA A 123 19.47 2.07 4.93
CA ALA A 123 19.47 3.09 5.98
C ALA A 123 18.58 2.71 7.16
N ARG A 124 19.15 2.61 8.37
CA ARG A 124 18.43 2.24 9.61
C ARG A 124 17.30 3.20 9.94
N TYR A 125 17.41 4.47 9.58
CA TYR A 125 16.44 5.52 9.87
C TYR A 125 15.96 6.18 8.59
N GLY A 126 14.68 6.52 8.53
CA GLY A 126 14.08 7.14 7.35
C GLY A 126 12.58 7.42 7.54
N PRO A 127 11.90 7.86 6.50
CA PRO A 127 10.45 7.99 6.52
C PRO A 127 9.78 6.62 6.69
N ALA A 128 8.54 6.62 7.17
CA ALA A 128 7.77 5.39 7.31
C ALA A 128 7.65 4.67 5.95
N ASN A 129 7.92 3.37 5.93
CA ASN A 129 7.73 2.48 4.79
C ASN A 129 6.92 1.22 5.16
N TYR A 130 6.43 1.18 6.41
CA TYR A 130 5.65 0.10 6.97
C TYR A 130 4.57 0.72 7.88
N ILE A 131 3.31 0.66 7.47
CA ILE A 131 2.19 1.27 8.18
C ILE A 131 1.18 0.18 8.49
N VAL A 132 0.90 -0.06 9.77
CA VAL A 132 -0.16 -0.97 10.20
C VAL A 132 -1.49 -0.22 10.09
N THR A 133 -2.35 -0.62 9.16
CA THR A 133 -3.60 0.07 8.83
C THR A 133 -4.84 -0.60 9.41
N ALA A 134 -4.76 -1.89 9.70
CA ALA A 134 -5.84 -2.61 10.37
C ALA A 134 -5.30 -3.80 11.18
N LEU A 135 -6.06 -4.19 12.19
CA LEU A 135 -5.80 -5.34 13.05
C LEU A 135 -7.08 -6.14 13.24
N GLY A 136 -6.96 -7.44 13.19
CA GLY A 136 -8.01 -8.35 13.63
C GLY A 136 -8.20 -8.34 15.16
N ALA A 137 -9.28 -8.91 15.63
CA ALA A 137 -9.52 -9.08 17.06
C ALA A 137 -8.31 -9.77 17.70
N ASP A 138 -7.92 -9.30 18.88
CA ASP A 138 -6.79 -9.82 19.65
C ASP A 138 -5.47 -9.95 18.87
N TYR A 139 -5.26 -9.11 17.85
CA TYR A 139 -4.08 -9.16 16.97
C TYR A 139 -3.98 -10.49 16.21
N SER A 140 -5.10 -11.10 15.86
CA SER A 140 -5.13 -12.36 15.10
C SER A 140 -4.58 -12.22 13.69
N TRP A 141 -4.81 -11.06 13.06
CA TRP A 141 -4.22 -10.67 11.77
C TRP A 141 -3.91 -9.18 11.74
N ALA A 142 -3.08 -8.77 10.79
CA ALA A 142 -2.73 -7.37 10.53
C ALA A 142 -2.71 -7.09 9.03
N LEU A 143 -3.16 -5.90 8.64
CA LEU A 143 -2.95 -5.32 7.32
C LEU A 143 -1.86 -4.26 7.41
N VAL A 144 -0.87 -4.40 6.56
CA VAL A 144 0.26 -3.48 6.45
C VAL A 144 0.35 -2.96 5.03
N THR A 145 0.65 -1.68 4.86
CA THR A 145 0.95 -1.09 3.55
C THR A 145 2.11 -0.08 3.64
N ASP A 146 2.63 0.38 2.52
CA ASP A 146 3.54 1.51 2.45
C ASP A 146 2.78 2.83 2.17
N PRO A 147 3.41 4.01 2.35
CA PRO A 147 2.75 5.30 2.14
C PRO A 147 2.19 5.52 0.74
N ASN A 148 2.71 4.82 -0.27
CA ASN A 148 2.31 4.95 -1.66
C ASN A 148 1.33 3.85 -2.12
N ARG A 149 1.00 2.90 -1.24
CA ARG A 149 0.15 1.72 -1.54
C ARG A 149 0.70 0.86 -2.67
N LEU A 150 2.04 0.79 -2.80
CA LEU A 150 2.75 -0.02 -3.80
C LEU A 150 3.17 -1.39 -3.26
N SER A 151 3.16 -1.55 -1.93
CA SER A 151 3.36 -2.82 -1.25
C SER A 151 2.31 -2.99 -0.15
N GLY A 152 1.96 -4.23 0.14
CA GLY A 152 1.00 -4.53 1.20
C GLY A 152 1.11 -5.99 1.61
N PHE A 153 0.83 -6.26 2.89
CA PHE A 153 0.94 -7.59 3.48
C PHE A 153 -0.28 -7.86 4.36
N VAL A 154 -0.87 -9.03 4.19
CA VAL A 154 -1.82 -9.62 5.13
C VAL A 154 -1.04 -10.60 5.98
N LEU A 155 -0.84 -10.25 7.23
CA LEU A 155 -0.13 -11.05 8.22
C LEU A 155 -1.13 -11.72 9.16
N SER A 156 -0.83 -12.94 9.62
CA SER A 156 -1.69 -13.71 10.52
C SER A 156 -0.87 -14.42 11.58
N ARG A 157 -1.48 -14.61 12.76
CA ARG A 157 -0.89 -15.44 13.82
C ARG A 157 -0.99 -16.93 13.55
N THR A 158 -1.85 -17.32 12.64
CA THR A 158 -2.07 -18.70 12.22
C THR A 158 -1.82 -18.89 10.73
N PRO A 159 -1.46 -20.10 10.27
CA PRO A 159 -1.23 -20.36 8.83
C PRO A 159 -2.47 -20.18 7.95
N ALA A 160 -3.64 -20.10 8.55
CA ALA A 160 -4.92 -19.90 7.88
C ALA A 160 -5.80 -18.97 8.69
N LEU A 161 -6.69 -18.24 8.01
CA LEU A 161 -7.77 -17.46 8.61
C LEU A 161 -9.10 -18.17 8.39
N GLU A 162 -10.02 -17.98 9.33
CA GLU A 162 -11.42 -18.37 9.15
C GLU A 162 -12.06 -17.59 7.99
N PRO A 163 -13.01 -18.18 7.25
CA PRO A 163 -13.61 -17.54 6.07
C PRO A 163 -14.15 -16.12 6.34
N GLY A 164 -14.80 -15.89 7.48
CA GLY A 164 -15.32 -14.58 7.88
C GLY A 164 -14.24 -13.53 8.16
N GLU A 165 -13.02 -13.93 8.51
CA GLU A 165 -11.89 -13.00 8.68
C GLU A 165 -11.36 -12.53 7.32
N TRP A 166 -11.40 -13.35 6.28
CA TRP A 166 -11.04 -12.93 4.94
C TRP A 166 -11.95 -11.82 4.40
N ASP A 167 -13.24 -11.82 4.72
CA ASP A 167 -14.14 -10.73 4.37
C ASP A 167 -13.74 -9.42 5.06
N ARG A 168 -13.33 -9.50 6.34
CA ARG A 168 -12.83 -8.35 7.09
C ARG A 168 -11.51 -7.82 6.53
N VAL A 169 -10.60 -8.72 6.15
CA VAL A 169 -9.34 -8.37 5.49
C VAL A 169 -9.59 -7.64 4.17
N ARG A 170 -10.46 -8.16 3.30
CA ARG A 170 -10.82 -7.50 2.03
C ARG A 170 -11.46 -6.13 2.25
N ALA A 171 -12.31 -5.99 3.24
CA ALA A 171 -12.89 -4.71 3.62
C ALA A 171 -11.82 -3.72 4.14
N ALA A 172 -10.87 -4.20 4.94
CA ALA A 172 -9.77 -3.39 5.45
C ALA A 172 -8.83 -2.90 4.33
N ILE A 173 -8.48 -3.77 3.37
CA ILE A 173 -7.71 -3.40 2.17
C ILE A 173 -8.41 -2.28 1.40
N THR A 174 -9.73 -2.43 1.16
CA THR A 174 -10.52 -1.41 0.48
C THR A 174 -10.57 -0.09 1.27
N ALA A 175 -10.73 -0.17 2.60
CA ALA A 175 -10.72 1.01 3.48
C ALA A 175 -9.36 1.72 3.53
N ALA A 176 -8.26 0.98 3.35
CA ALA A 176 -6.92 1.55 3.20
C ALA A 176 -6.68 2.23 1.83
N GLY A 177 -7.66 2.18 0.92
CA GLY A 177 -7.57 2.75 -0.42
C GLY A 177 -6.82 1.85 -1.41
N GLU A 178 -6.77 0.55 -1.15
CA GLU A 178 -6.13 -0.45 -2.00
C GLU A 178 -7.14 -1.39 -2.64
N ASN A 179 -6.71 -2.12 -3.67
CA ASN A 179 -7.55 -3.09 -4.36
C ASN A 179 -7.19 -4.51 -3.92
N PRO A 180 -8.12 -5.28 -3.33
CA PRO A 180 -7.86 -6.68 -2.94
C PRO A 180 -7.36 -7.58 -4.08
N CYS A 181 -7.66 -7.24 -5.33
CA CYS A 181 -7.16 -8.00 -6.49
C CYS A 181 -5.65 -7.82 -6.74
N TRP A 182 -4.99 -6.84 -6.12
CA TRP A 182 -3.54 -6.68 -6.21
C TRP A 182 -2.79 -7.59 -5.24
N TYR A 183 -3.48 -8.07 -4.20
CA TYR A 183 -2.93 -9.02 -3.24
C TYR A 183 -3.04 -10.43 -3.78
N LEU A 184 -1.94 -11.16 -3.82
CA LEU A 184 -1.91 -12.57 -4.11
C LEU A 184 -1.77 -13.37 -2.81
N THR A 185 -2.55 -14.46 -2.69
CA THR A 185 -2.40 -15.39 -1.56
C THR A 185 -1.01 -16.00 -1.55
N SER A 186 -0.46 -16.22 -0.35
CA SER A 186 0.87 -16.83 -0.15
C SER A 186 0.71 -18.28 0.29
N PRO A 187 1.28 -19.25 -0.44
CA PRO A 187 1.24 -20.64 -0.01
C PRO A 187 1.82 -20.81 1.39
N THR A 188 1.06 -21.47 2.26
CA THR A 188 1.44 -21.65 3.66
C THR A 188 1.07 -23.05 4.12
N THR A 189 2.02 -23.76 4.74
CA THR A 189 1.79 -25.10 5.30
C THR A 189 0.70 -25.05 6.37
N GLY A 190 -0.37 -25.80 6.19
CA GLY A 190 -1.56 -25.75 7.05
C GLY A 190 -2.56 -24.64 6.69
N GLY A 191 -2.34 -23.94 5.58
CA GLY A 191 -3.23 -22.90 5.05
C GLY A 191 -3.49 -23.08 3.56
N SER A 192 -3.56 -21.97 2.80
CA SER A 192 -3.70 -22.03 1.34
C SER A 192 -2.43 -22.56 0.69
N GLU A 193 -2.58 -23.38 -0.33
CA GLU A 193 -1.45 -23.88 -1.16
C GLU A 193 -1.40 -23.21 -2.52
N THR A 194 -2.31 -22.31 -2.83
CA THR A 194 -2.44 -21.69 -4.14
C THR A 194 -2.07 -20.20 -4.10
N ILE A 195 -1.59 -19.69 -5.23
CA ILE A 195 -1.35 -18.26 -5.45
C ILE A 195 -2.49 -17.75 -6.33
N THR A 196 -3.42 -17.02 -5.74
CA THR A 196 -4.60 -16.47 -6.40
C THR A 196 -4.86 -15.03 -5.96
N PRO A 197 -5.49 -14.18 -6.80
CA PRO A 197 -5.90 -12.85 -6.36
C PRO A 197 -6.89 -12.94 -5.19
N LEU A 198 -6.67 -12.14 -4.15
CA LEU A 198 -7.45 -12.19 -2.92
C LEU A 198 -8.92 -11.80 -3.13
N CYS A 199 -9.25 -11.08 -4.19
CA CYS A 199 -10.63 -10.78 -4.55
C CYS A 199 -11.43 -11.97 -5.11
N THR A 200 -10.73 -13.09 -5.45
CA THR A 200 -11.34 -14.32 -5.98
C THR A 200 -11.06 -15.55 -5.10
N ALA A 201 -10.27 -15.38 -4.04
CA ALA A 201 -9.89 -16.42 -3.11
C ALA A 201 -10.96 -16.65 -2.03
#